data_690df4b2c2b1c0085918ef53e15bbc3d
#
_entry.id   690df4b2c2b1c0085918ef53e15bbc3d
#
_cell.length_a   1.000
_cell.length_b   1.000
_cell.length_c   1.000
_cell.angle_alpha   90.00
_cell.angle_beta   90.00
_cell.angle_gamma   90.00
#
_symmetry.space_group_name_H-M   'P 1'
#
loop_
_entity.id
_entity.type
_entity.pdbx_description
1 polymer ?
#
loop_
_entity_poly.entity_id
_entity_poly.type
_entity_poly.pdbx_seq_one_letter_code
_entity_poly.pdbx_strand_id
1 'polypeptide(L)'
;MAIDRRTFLKTAAVAGAAASFAPTSLTLPADAAPGSFEFVFFTDTHIQPELDAARGCDMCFRKIAGLQPEFAIMGGDHVFDALSVDRTRANAVFDLYKKTEQTLQMPLHHTIGNHDVFGINTKSGASPSDPSYGKKMYEDRVGRTYYSFDHKGWHLIVLDSIQPTEDRMWQARIDDPQLTWLKDELNRAGATTPIIVTVHVPLVSAFATYAEKVTTGQKYNTLTVDNAPDVLAAFQGHNVVAVLQGHLHVNELVVLKNTQYILGGAVCGNWWRGVRMGYPEGFTMVSARDGRITTRYETYGFKAVASPEKT
;
A
#
# COMPACT_ATOMS: atom_id res chain seq x y z
N MET A 1 64.60 -40.76 -31.85
CA MET A 1 65.33 -40.25 -30.67
C MET A 1 64.32 -40.06 -29.57
N ALA A 2 64.30 -40.96 -28.59
CA ALA A 2 63.39 -40.90 -27.46
C ALA A 2 64.06 -40.07 -26.36
N ILE A 3 63.40 -39.01 -25.93
CA ILE A 3 63.88 -38.17 -24.84
C ILE A 3 63.44 -38.82 -23.52
N ASP A 4 64.47 -39.18 -22.71
CA ASP A 4 64.34 -39.83 -21.42
C ASP A 4 63.59 -38.94 -20.38
N ARG A 5 62.53 -39.48 -19.75
CA ARG A 5 61.72 -38.86 -18.73
C ARG A 5 62.46 -38.42 -17.47
N ARG A 6 63.70 -38.84 -17.29
CA ARG A 6 64.52 -38.54 -16.07
C ARG A 6 65.26 -37.22 -16.17
N THR A 7 65.40 -36.61 -17.33
CA THR A 7 66.10 -35.34 -17.54
C THR A 7 65.18 -34.11 -17.36
N PHE A 8 63.86 -34.31 -17.36
CA PHE A 8 62.93 -33.21 -17.21
C PHE A 8 62.65 -32.80 -15.72
N LEU A 9 63.12 -33.62 -14.76
CA LEU A 9 62.83 -33.39 -13.33
C LEU A 9 63.98 -32.73 -12.55
N LYS A 10 65.01 -32.22 -13.20
CA LYS A 10 66.16 -31.63 -12.49
C LYS A 10 66.42 -30.14 -12.68
N THR A 11 65.50 -29.42 -13.34
CA THR A 11 65.70 -27.96 -13.58
C THR A 11 64.48 -27.11 -13.23
N ALA A 12 63.77 -27.44 -12.14
CA ALA A 12 62.72 -26.61 -11.62
C ALA A 12 62.77 -26.52 -10.07
N ALA A 13 63.94 -26.15 -9.58
CA ALA A 13 64.14 -25.76 -8.18
C ALA A 13 64.58 -24.29 -8.14
N VAL A 14 63.63 -23.36 -8.34
CA VAL A 14 63.82 -21.93 -8.03
C VAL A 14 62.59 -21.44 -7.30
N ALA A 15 62.81 -21.15 -6.03
CA ALA A 15 62.10 -20.20 -5.19
C ALA A 15 60.59 -20.07 -5.41
N GLY A 16 59.80 -20.98 -4.86
CA GLY A 16 58.39 -20.75 -4.57
C GLY A 16 58.25 -20.16 -3.18
N ALA A 17 58.08 -18.84 -3.05
CA ALA A 17 57.57 -18.25 -1.85
C ALA A 17 56.14 -18.78 -1.65
N ALA A 18 55.93 -19.58 -0.61
CA ALA A 18 54.60 -20.03 -0.19
C ALA A 18 53.81 -18.81 0.29
N ALA A 19 53.06 -18.19 -0.60
CA ALA A 19 51.98 -17.32 -0.19
C ALA A 19 50.90 -18.19 0.44
N SER A 20 50.81 -18.19 1.75
CA SER A 20 49.71 -18.74 2.50
C SER A 20 48.47 -17.93 2.14
N PHE A 21 47.65 -18.40 1.22
CA PHE A 21 46.28 -17.93 1.06
C PHE A 21 45.52 -18.45 2.30
N ALA A 22 45.47 -17.62 3.35
CA ALA A 22 44.45 -17.77 4.36
C ALA A 22 43.11 -17.61 3.64
N PRO A 23 42.11 -18.51 3.81
CA PRO A 23 40.78 -18.28 3.30
C PRO A 23 40.28 -17.02 3.98
N THR A 24 40.22 -15.90 3.25
CA THR A 24 39.41 -14.75 3.65
C THR A 24 37.99 -15.26 3.68
N SER A 25 37.52 -15.57 4.89
CA SER A 25 36.09 -15.71 5.14
C SER A 25 35.46 -14.40 4.69
N LEU A 26 34.80 -14.42 3.55
CA LEU A 26 33.82 -13.40 3.21
C LEU A 26 32.72 -13.54 4.28
N THR A 27 32.92 -12.85 5.40
CA THR A 27 31.80 -12.53 6.28
C THR A 27 30.90 -11.64 5.43
N LEU A 28 29.80 -12.24 4.92
CA LEU A 28 28.65 -11.45 4.51
C LEU A 28 28.38 -10.48 5.66
N PRO A 29 28.13 -9.19 5.39
CA PRO A 29 27.78 -8.27 6.46
C PRO A 29 26.62 -8.92 7.22
N ALA A 30 26.77 -9.08 8.54
CA ALA A 30 25.64 -9.42 9.40
C ALA A 30 24.53 -8.44 9.04
N ASP A 31 23.31 -8.96 8.75
CA ASP A 31 22.17 -8.14 8.41
C ASP A 31 22.11 -6.98 9.40
N ALA A 32 22.35 -5.77 8.92
CA ALA A 32 22.30 -4.59 9.77
C ALA A 32 20.88 -4.54 10.33
N ALA A 33 20.73 -4.36 11.64
CA ALA A 33 19.44 -4.25 12.27
C ALA A 33 18.59 -3.18 11.52
N PRO A 34 17.30 -3.44 11.27
CA PRO A 34 16.47 -2.52 10.53
C PRO A 34 16.46 -1.15 11.20
N GLY A 35 16.64 -0.08 10.40
CA GLY A 35 16.68 1.28 10.89
C GLY A 35 15.32 1.73 11.42
N SER A 36 15.34 2.73 12.31
CA SER A 36 14.11 3.36 12.82
C SER A 36 13.71 4.55 11.94
N PHE A 37 12.39 4.71 11.73
CA PHE A 37 11.82 5.86 10.99
C PHE A 37 10.35 6.08 11.37
N GLU A 38 9.84 7.24 10.99
CA GLU A 38 8.42 7.56 11.08
C GLU A 38 7.87 7.90 9.69
N PHE A 39 6.68 7.43 9.41
CA PHE A 39 5.95 7.76 8.20
C PHE A 39 4.47 7.93 8.49
N VAL A 40 3.73 8.49 7.54
CA VAL A 40 2.28 8.63 7.64
C VAL A 40 1.57 7.67 6.73
N PHE A 41 0.56 7.01 7.25
CA PHE A 41 -0.48 6.35 6.47
C PHE A 41 -1.76 7.18 6.52
N PHE A 42 -2.20 7.66 5.37
CA PHE A 42 -3.49 8.33 5.21
C PHE A 42 -4.25 7.70 4.06
N THR A 43 -5.57 7.67 4.14
CA THR A 43 -6.40 6.94 3.18
C THR A 43 -7.75 7.62 3.01
N ASP A 44 -8.46 7.28 1.95
CA ASP A 44 -9.85 7.70 1.76
C ASP A 44 -10.00 9.23 1.80
N THR A 45 -9.24 9.91 0.94
CA THR A 45 -9.34 11.37 0.80
C THR A 45 -10.62 11.78 0.10
N HIS A 46 -11.13 10.97 -0.82
CA HIS A 46 -12.35 11.24 -1.59
C HIS A 46 -12.47 12.71 -1.98
N ILE A 47 -11.37 13.27 -2.52
CA ILE A 47 -11.34 14.69 -2.85
C ILE A 47 -12.35 15.02 -3.93
N GLN A 48 -13.05 16.15 -3.75
CA GLN A 48 -14.03 16.66 -4.69
C GLN A 48 -14.14 18.19 -4.55
N PRO A 49 -14.70 18.91 -5.54
CA PRO A 49 -14.92 20.36 -5.42
C PRO A 49 -15.97 20.73 -4.36
N GLU A 50 -16.89 19.82 -4.06
CA GLU A 50 -17.98 20.01 -3.12
C GLU A 50 -17.55 19.76 -1.67
N LEU A 51 -18.44 20.11 -0.72
CA LEU A 51 -18.32 19.81 0.72
C LEU A 51 -17.02 20.30 1.37
N ASP A 52 -16.39 21.29 0.74
CA ASP A 52 -15.12 21.86 1.22
C ASP A 52 -13.98 20.82 1.28
N ALA A 53 -14.09 19.73 0.50
CA ALA A 53 -13.20 18.59 0.53
C ALA A 53 -11.74 18.96 0.20
N ALA A 54 -11.56 19.84 -0.80
CA ALA A 54 -10.21 20.29 -1.17
C ALA A 54 -9.52 21.05 -0.01
N ARG A 55 -10.27 21.89 0.73
CA ARG A 55 -9.73 22.55 1.93
C ARG A 55 -9.44 21.55 3.03
N GLY A 56 -10.31 20.57 3.24
CA GLY A 56 -10.10 19.50 4.22
C GLY A 56 -8.83 18.70 3.93
N CYS A 57 -8.62 18.30 2.67
CA CYS A 57 -7.38 17.64 2.25
C CYS A 57 -6.15 18.54 2.47
N ASP A 58 -6.19 19.81 2.10
CA ASP A 58 -5.08 20.75 2.31
C ASP A 58 -4.76 20.92 3.81
N MET A 59 -5.76 21.02 4.67
CA MET A 59 -5.58 21.05 6.12
C MET A 59 -4.89 19.78 6.64
N CYS A 60 -5.34 18.61 6.19
CA CYS A 60 -4.73 17.33 6.54
C CYS A 60 -3.26 17.28 6.09
N PHE A 61 -3.00 17.62 4.84
CA PHE A 61 -1.65 17.54 4.25
C PHE A 61 -0.69 18.54 4.88
N ARG A 62 -1.12 19.75 5.24
CA ARG A 62 -0.32 20.71 6.02
C ARG A 62 -0.01 20.18 7.42
N LYS A 63 -0.98 19.53 8.07
CA LYS A 63 -0.74 18.89 9.38
C LYS A 63 0.29 17.79 9.25
N ILE A 64 0.18 16.91 8.23
CA ILE A 64 1.15 15.85 7.94
C ILE A 64 2.54 16.44 7.66
N ALA A 65 2.64 17.43 6.77
CA ALA A 65 3.92 18.07 6.44
C ALA A 65 4.59 18.69 7.68
N GLY A 66 3.80 19.28 8.58
CA GLY A 66 4.31 19.86 9.83
C GLY A 66 4.84 18.83 10.84
N LEU A 67 4.50 17.55 10.71
CA LEU A 67 5.03 16.46 11.54
C LEU A 67 6.38 15.93 11.00
N GLN A 68 6.76 16.30 9.79
CA GLN A 68 8.03 15.95 9.14
C GLN A 68 8.30 14.42 9.08
N PRO A 69 7.35 13.59 8.66
CA PRO A 69 7.61 12.17 8.45
C PRO A 69 8.60 11.98 7.29
N GLU A 70 9.30 10.85 7.25
CA GLU A 70 10.28 10.57 6.20
C GLU A 70 9.61 10.37 4.83
N PHE A 71 8.41 9.82 4.82
CA PHE A 71 7.54 9.65 3.64
C PHE A 71 6.08 9.50 4.08
N ALA A 72 5.19 9.43 3.10
CA ALA A 72 3.79 9.10 3.34
C ALA A 72 3.32 7.98 2.40
N ILE A 73 2.31 7.21 2.85
CA ILE A 73 1.60 6.24 2.04
C ILE A 73 0.13 6.65 1.97
N MET A 74 -0.36 6.87 0.75
CA MET A 74 -1.77 7.05 0.46
C MET A 74 -2.43 5.69 0.25
N GLY A 75 -3.41 5.35 1.08
CA GLY A 75 -4.03 4.04 1.19
C GLY A 75 -5.18 3.76 0.22
N GLY A 76 -5.40 4.60 -0.79
CA GLY A 76 -6.46 4.42 -1.80
C GLY A 76 -7.64 5.37 -1.62
N ASP A 77 -8.52 5.40 -2.64
CA ASP A 77 -9.64 6.31 -2.74
C ASP A 77 -9.21 7.79 -2.68
N HIS A 78 -8.34 8.15 -3.64
CA HIS A 78 -7.82 9.50 -3.82
C HIS A 78 -8.93 10.48 -4.13
N VAL A 79 -9.83 10.09 -5.05
CA VAL A 79 -10.90 10.93 -5.56
C VAL A 79 -12.26 10.46 -5.07
N PHE A 80 -13.23 11.39 -5.02
CA PHE A 80 -14.56 11.05 -4.54
C PHE A 80 -15.20 9.95 -5.40
N ASP A 81 -15.11 10.09 -6.74
CA ASP A 81 -15.57 9.03 -7.62
C ASP A 81 -15.03 9.22 -9.05
N ALA A 82 -14.26 8.25 -9.55
CA ALA A 82 -13.98 8.07 -10.96
C ALA A 82 -14.79 6.88 -11.54
N LEU A 83 -15.33 6.04 -10.68
CA LEU A 83 -15.99 4.78 -11.01
C LEU A 83 -17.32 4.97 -11.74
N SER A 84 -18.12 5.98 -11.33
CA SER A 84 -19.50 6.17 -11.77
C SER A 84 -19.74 7.52 -12.49
N VAL A 85 -18.70 8.31 -12.70
CA VAL A 85 -18.80 9.63 -13.34
C VAL A 85 -18.21 9.66 -14.74
N ASP A 86 -18.58 10.67 -15.53
CA ASP A 86 -18.01 10.86 -16.86
C ASP A 86 -16.52 11.25 -16.80
N ARG A 87 -15.86 11.18 -17.96
CA ARG A 87 -14.42 11.46 -18.10
C ARG A 87 -14.06 12.89 -17.65
N THR A 88 -14.90 13.87 -17.93
CA THR A 88 -14.63 15.29 -17.58
C THR A 88 -14.57 15.44 -16.07
N ARG A 89 -15.53 14.86 -15.38
CA ARG A 89 -15.58 14.87 -13.91
C ARG A 89 -14.41 14.07 -13.31
N ALA A 90 -14.15 12.86 -13.81
CA ALA A 90 -13.04 12.05 -13.35
C ALA A 90 -11.69 12.79 -13.49
N ASN A 91 -11.43 13.40 -14.65
CA ASN A 91 -10.24 14.22 -14.86
C ASN A 91 -10.16 15.37 -13.85
N ALA A 92 -11.24 16.09 -13.65
CA ALA A 92 -11.26 17.25 -12.75
C ALA A 92 -10.94 16.89 -11.29
N VAL A 93 -11.44 15.76 -10.79
CA VAL A 93 -11.14 15.32 -9.41
C VAL A 93 -9.72 14.79 -9.26
N PHE A 94 -9.17 14.11 -10.28
CA PHE A 94 -7.75 13.72 -10.27
C PHE A 94 -6.82 14.95 -10.36
N ASP A 95 -7.14 15.93 -11.20
CA ASP A 95 -6.36 17.17 -11.28
C ASP A 95 -6.39 17.92 -9.94
N LEU A 96 -7.55 17.94 -9.28
CA LEU A 96 -7.70 18.54 -7.96
C LEU A 96 -6.87 17.80 -6.91
N TYR A 97 -6.87 16.47 -6.92
CA TYR A 97 -6.02 15.65 -6.04
C TYR A 97 -4.54 15.94 -6.28
N LYS A 98 -4.08 15.82 -7.53
CA LYS A 98 -2.67 16.05 -7.91
C LYS A 98 -2.17 17.45 -7.54
N LYS A 99 -3.02 18.45 -7.63
CA LYS A 99 -2.71 19.81 -7.19
C LYS A 99 -2.59 19.89 -5.67
N THR A 100 -3.52 19.27 -4.94
CA THR A 100 -3.57 19.38 -3.48
C THR A 100 -2.46 18.57 -2.81
N GLU A 101 -2.10 17.39 -3.34
CA GLU A 101 -1.04 16.55 -2.78
C GLU A 101 0.34 17.22 -2.76
N GLN A 102 0.58 18.25 -3.61
CA GLN A 102 1.83 19.01 -3.62
C GLN A 102 2.14 19.68 -2.28
N THR A 103 1.12 19.86 -1.43
CA THR A 103 1.28 20.37 -0.06
C THR A 103 2.14 19.46 0.82
N LEU A 104 2.20 18.15 0.52
CA LEU A 104 2.95 17.18 1.35
C LEU A 104 4.47 17.38 1.29
N GLN A 105 5.04 17.75 0.14
CA GLN A 105 6.47 18.02 -0.07
C GLN A 105 7.42 16.94 0.46
N MET A 106 7.00 15.68 0.42
CA MET A 106 7.78 14.51 0.84
C MET A 106 7.57 13.36 -0.17
N PRO A 107 8.40 12.30 -0.14
CA PRO A 107 8.12 11.09 -0.93
C PRO A 107 6.74 10.55 -0.59
N LEU A 108 5.94 10.25 -1.63
CA LEU A 108 4.59 9.76 -1.48
C LEU A 108 4.41 8.47 -2.29
N HIS A 109 3.96 7.42 -1.62
CA HIS A 109 3.60 6.14 -2.21
C HIS A 109 2.10 5.99 -2.25
N HIS A 110 1.57 5.40 -3.31
CA HIS A 110 0.13 5.34 -3.56
C HIS A 110 -0.37 3.90 -3.67
N THR A 111 -1.51 3.63 -3.06
CA THR A 111 -2.30 2.41 -3.22
C THR A 111 -3.57 2.76 -3.98
N ILE A 112 -3.98 1.96 -4.94
CA ILE A 112 -5.23 2.19 -5.68
C ILE A 112 -6.44 1.80 -4.81
N GLY A 113 -7.50 2.64 -4.82
CA GLY A 113 -8.81 2.33 -4.23
C GLY A 113 -9.89 2.10 -5.30
N ASN A 114 -11.08 1.69 -4.88
CA ASN A 114 -12.16 1.40 -5.82
C ASN A 114 -12.74 2.65 -6.49
N HIS A 115 -12.71 3.80 -5.81
CA HIS A 115 -13.14 5.07 -6.39
C HIS A 115 -12.15 5.65 -7.40
N ASP A 116 -10.94 5.10 -7.48
CA ASP A 116 -9.89 5.55 -8.41
C ASP A 116 -9.99 4.88 -9.79
N VAL A 117 -10.87 3.88 -9.96
CA VAL A 117 -10.99 3.08 -11.19
C VAL A 117 -12.02 3.69 -12.13
N PHE A 118 -11.55 4.29 -13.24
CA PHE A 118 -12.43 5.07 -14.11
C PHE A 118 -13.44 4.24 -14.89
N GLY A 119 -14.70 4.68 -14.85
CA GLY A 119 -15.72 4.34 -15.82
C GLY A 119 -16.29 2.92 -15.75
N ILE A 120 -15.88 2.10 -14.77
CA ILE A 120 -16.34 0.70 -14.71
C ILE A 120 -17.84 0.58 -14.44
N ASN A 121 -18.45 1.50 -13.69
CA ASN A 121 -19.89 1.49 -13.50
C ASN A 121 -20.59 2.10 -14.73
N THR A 122 -21.74 1.51 -15.12
CA THR A 122 -22.53 1.96 -16.28
C THR A 122 -23.00 3.40 -16.19
N LYS A 123 -23.19 3.94 -14.99
CA LYS A 123 -23.57 5.35 -14.75
C LYS A 123 -22.55 6.35 -15.30
N SER A 124 -21.29 5.95 -15.45
CA SER A 124 -20.24 6.80 -16.00
C SER A 124 -20.47 7.20 -17.46
N GLY A 125 -21.26 6.41 -18.20
CA GLY A 125 -21.37 6.52 -19.65
C GLY A 125 -20.10 6.15 -20.43
N ALA A 126 -19.00 5.79 -19.75
CA ALA A 126 -17.76 5.42 -20.41
C ALA A 126 -17.88 4.07 -21.13
N SER A 127 -17.26 3.96 -22.31
CA SER A 127 -17.12 2.69 -23.02
C SER A 127 -15.96 1.89 -22.44
N PRO A 128 -16.06 0.55 -22.36
CA PRO A 128 -14.90 -0.30 -22.07
C PRO A 128 -13.73 -0.17 -23.06
N SER A 129 -14.00 0.34 -24.28
CA SER A 129 -12.98 0.66 -25.28
C SER A 129 -12.31 2.02 -25.09
N ASP A 130 -12.75 2.80 -24.11
CA ASP A 130 -12.13 4.08 -23.77
C ASP A 130 -10.66 3.86 -23.32
N PRO A 131 -9.67 4.58 -23.91
CA PRO A 131 -8.26 4.37 -23.60
C PRO A 131 -7.89 4.63 -22.12
N SER A 132 -8.75 5.34 -21.38
CA SER A 132 -8.56 5.59 -19.94
C SER A 132 -9.41 4.66 -19.05
N TYR A 133 -10.18 3.72 -19.64
CA TYR A 133 -11.09 2.85 -18.90
C TYR A 133 -10.39 1.98 -17.88
N GLY A 134 -11.06 1.71 -16.78
CA GLY A 134 -10.56 0.86 -15.72
C GLY A 134 -9.42 1.53 -14.94
N LYS A 135 -8.38 0.77 -14.65
CA LYS A 135 -7.21 1.24 -13.90
C LYS A 135 -6.30 2.18 -14.70
N LYS A 136 -6.48 2.25 -16.03
CA LYS A 136 -5.59 2.99 -16.91
C LYS A 136 -5.52 4.49 -16.58
N MET A 137 -6.64 5.12 -16.19
CA MET A 137 -6.63 6.53 -15.78
C MET A 137 -5.78 6.74 -14.52
N TYR A 138 -5.87 5.84 -13.56
CA TYR A 138 -5.03 5.86 -12.36
C TYR A 138 -3.54 5.67 -12.71
N GLU A 139 -3.22 4.68 -13.52
CA GLU A 139 -1.84 4.38 -13.93
C GLU A 139 -1.17 5.58 -14.61
N ASP A 140 -1.90 6.28 -15.48
CA ASP A 140 -1.38 7.44 -16.21
C ASP A 140 -1.19 8.67 -15.32
N ARG A 141 -1.95 8.80 -14.23
CA ARG A 141 -1.97 10.00 -13.39
C ARG A 141 -1.25 9.85 -12.06
N VAL A 142 -1.26 8.66 -11.51
CA VAL A 142 -0.73 8.35 -10.17
C VAL A 142 0.44 7.40 -10.26
N GLY A 143 0.29 6.24 -10.91
CA GLY A 143 1.37 5.29 -11.10
C GLY A 143 0.93 3.83 -11.05
N ARG A 144 1.86 2.95 -10.75
CA ARG A 144 1.63 1.50 -10.68
C ARG A 144 0.56 1.16 -9.65
N THR A 145 -0.24 0.12 -9.93
CA THR A 145 -1.29 -0.34 -9.02
C THR A 145 -0.74 -1.26 -7.92
N TYR A 146 0.34 -2.02 -8.19
CA TYR A 146 1.06 -2.79 -7.18
C TYR A 146 2.56 -2.75 -7.43
N TYR A 147 3.35 -2.73 -6.37
CA TYR A 147 4.80 -2.63 -6.39
C TYR A 147 5.39 -2.81 -4.98
N SER A 148 6.71 -2.78 -4.88
CA SER A 148 7.42 -2.77 -3.61
C SER A 148 8.56 -1.75 -3.60
N PHE A 149 9.03 -1.41 -2.42
CA PHE A 149 10.22 -0.58 -2.21
C PHE A 149 10.85 -0.91 -0.85
N ASP A 150 12.14 -0.59 -0.72
CA ASP A 150 12.88 -0.80 0.52
C ASP A 150 13.16 0.54 1.20
N HIS A 151 13.09 0.57 2.53
CA HIS A 151 13.43 1.72 3.34
C HIS A 151 14.12 1.30 4.63
N LYS A 152 15.38 1.71 4.83
CA LYS A 152 16.16 1.45 6.06
C LYS A 152 16.12 -0.01 6.54
N GLY A 153 16.22 -0.97 5.62
CA GLY A 153 16.21 -2.40 5.94
C GLY A 153 14.82 -2.99 6.21
N TRP A 154 13.77 -2.24 5.94
CA TRP A 154 12.39 -2.71 5.87
C TRP A 154 11.97 -2.88 4.42
N HIS A 155 11.13 -3.86 4.16
CA HIS A 155 10.52 -4.08 2.85
C HIS A 155 9.05 -3.68 2.88
N LEU A 156 8.64 -2.81 1.96
CA LEU A 156 7.27 -2.30 1.89
C LEU A 156 6.62 -2.77 0.58
N ILE A 157 5.44 -3.35 0.67
CA ILE A 157 4.69 -3.92 -0.45
C ILE A 157 3.36 -3.19 -0.56
N VAL A 158 3.04 -2.71 -1.75
CA VAL A 158 1.75 -2.12 -2.10
C VAL A 158 0.98 -3.10 -2.98
N LEU A 159 -0.25 -3.43 -2.59
CA LEU A 159 -1.13 -4.37 -3.29
C LEU A 159 -2.34 -3.65 -3.88
N ASP A 160 -2.79 -4.14 -5.03
CA ASP A 160 -4.02 -3.75 -5.71
C ASP A 160 -5.11 -4.77 -5.41
N SER A 161 -6.09 -4.38 -4.63
CA SER A 161 -7.23 -5.23 -4.25
C SER A 161 -8.48 -5.01 -5.09
N ILE A 162 -8.42 -4.20 -6.15
CA ILE A 162 -9.60 -3.81 -6.92
C ILE A 162 -9.62 -4.54 -8.26
N GLN A 163 -10.62 -5.39 -8.47
CA GLN A 163 -10.80 -6.10 -9.74
C GLN A 163 -12.12 -5.72 -10.40
N PRO A 164 -12.08 -5.01 -11.54
CA PRO A 164 -13.26 -4.80 -12.36
C PRO A 164 -13.84 -6.13 -12.84
N THR A 165 -15.17 -6.22 -12.93
CA THR A 165 -15.89 -7.38 -13.39
C THR A 165 -16.51 -7.14 -14.77
N GLU A 166 -16.82 -8.23 -15.50
CA GLU A 166 -17.43 -8.16 -16.84
C GLU A 166 -18.80 -7.45 -16.84
N ASP A 167 -19.55 -7.58 -15.74
CA ASP A 167 -20.85 -6.93 -15.56
C ASP A 167 -20.76 -5.47 -15.07
N ARG A 168 -19.57 -4.88 -15.23
CA ARG A 168 -19.32 -3.47 -14.91
C ARG A 168 -19.56 -3.11 -13.44
N MET A 169 -19.18 -4.03 -12.59
CA MET A 169 -19.03 -3.88 -11.15
C MET A 169 -17.54 -4.03 -10.77
N TRP A 170 -17.26 -4.16 -9.52
CA TRP A 170 -15.93 -4.53 -9.02
C TRP A 170 -16.04 -5.50 -7.85
N GLN A 171 -14.99 -6.23 -7.61
CA GLN A 171 -14.81 -7.10 -6.45
C GLN A 171 -13.48 -6.83 -5.78
N ALA A 172 -13.42 -7.08 -4.49
CA ALA A 172 -12.19 -6.99 -3.72
C ALA A 172 -11.43 -8.33 -3.84
N ARG A 173 -10.34 -8.34 -4.62
CA ARG A 173 -9.55 -9.55 -4.86
C ARG A 173 -8.12 -9.20 -5.26
N ILE A 174 -7.15 -9.96 -4.79
CA ILE A 174 -5.79 -9.98 -5.35
C ILE A 174 -5.80 -11.00 -6.49
N ASP A 175 -5.53 -10.57 -7.72
CA ASP A 175 -5.55 -11.48 -8.87
C ASP A 175 -4.37 -12.48 -8.85
N ASP A 176 -4.48 -13.53 -9.63
CA ASP A 176 -3.52 -14.64 -9.59
C ASP A 176 -2.11 -14.23 -10.06
N PRO A 177 -1.94 -13.35 -11.10
CA PRO A 177 -0.63 -12.81 -11.44
C PRO A 177 0.01 -12.02 -10.29
N GLN A 178 -0.75 -11.17 -9.61
CA GLN A 178 -0.25 -10.41 -8.48
C GLN A 178 0.04 -11.29 -7.26
N LEU A 179 -0.78 -12.32 -7.01
CA LEU A 179 -0.51 -13.28 -5.94
C LEU A 179 0.78 -14.07 -6.18
N THR A 180 1.07 -14.40 -7.44
CA THR A 180 2.35 -15.03 -7.83
C THR A 180 3.51 -14.06 -7.59
N TRP A 181 3.40 -12.83 -8.07
CA TRP A 181 4.39 -11.79 -7.84
C TRP A 181 4.62 -11.54 -6.33
N LEU A 182 3.55 -11.50 -5.53
CA LEU A 182 3.65 -11.32 -4.08
C LEU A 182 4.48 -12.42 -3.41
N LYS A 183 4.28 -13.69 -3.81
CA LYS A 183 5.07 -14.82 -3.30
C LYS A 183 6.55 -14.68 -3.65
N ASP A 184 6.85 -14.29 -4.88
CA ASP A 184 8.23 -14.08 -5.34
C ASP A 184 8.87 -12.90 -4.57
N GLU A 185 8.12 -11.84 -4.31
CA GLU A 185 8.56 -10.66 -3.58
C GLU A 185 8.85 -10.97 -2.11
N LEU A 186 7.98 -11.73 -1.46
CA LEU A 186 8.18 -12.20 -0.09
C LEU A 186 9.42 -13.11 0.03
N ASN A 187 9.61 -14.02 -0.94
CA ASN A 187 10.79 -14.86 -1.01
C ASN A 187 12.07 -14.03 -1.20
N ARG A 188 12.02 -12.98 -2.01
CA ARG A 188 13.13 -12.03 -2.23
C ARG A 188 13.49 -11.28 -0.96
N ALA A 189 12.49 -10.83 -0.21
CA ALA A 189 12.69 -10.15 1.08
C ALA A 189 13.29 -11.09 2.14
N GLY A 190 12.99 -12.40 2.05
CA GLY A 190 13.46 -13.40 2.99
C GLY A 190 12.62 -13.52 4.26
N ALA A 191 13.02 -14.43 5.15
CA ALA A 191 12.23 -14.78 6.34
C ALA A 191 12.35 -13.77 7.49
N THR A 192 13.42 -12.97 7.54
CA THR A 192 13.77 -12.13 8.70
C THR A 192 13.51 -10.64 8.47
N THR A 193 13.57 -10.18 7.22
CA THR A 193 13.29 -8.77 6.87
C THR A 193 11.91 -8.36 7.35
N PRO A 194 11.77 -7.28 8.14
CA PRO A 194 10.46 -6.81 8.54
C PRO A 194 9.72 -6.23 7.33
N ILE A 195 8.48 -6.69 7.12
CA ILE A 195 7.66 -6.35 5.97
C ILE A 195 6.42 -5.60 6.42
N ILE A 196 6.11 -4.49 5.74
CA ILE A 196 4.84 -3.77 5.85
C ILE A 196 4.11 -3.92 4.51
N VAL A 197 2.87 -4.36 4.55
CA VAL A 197 2.01 -4.46 3.38
C VAL A 197 0.98 -3.33 3.43
N THR A 198 0.67 -2.73 2.29
CA THR A 198 -0.43 -1.77 2.14
C THR A 198 -1.42 -2.28 1.11
N VAL A 199 -2.70 -2.23 1.43
CA VAL A 199 -3.80 -2.65 0.55
C VAL A 199 -5.02 -1.78 0.86
N HIS A 200 -5.80 -1.40 -0.16
CA HIS A 200 -6.98 -0.55 0.11
C HIS A 200 -8.09 -1.31 0.81
N VAL A 201 -8.67 -2.32 0.15
CA VAL A 201 -9.72 -3.14 0.77
C VAL A 201 -9.10 -4.11 1.78
N PRO A 202 -9.66 -4.24 3.00
CA PRO A 202 -9.06 -5.02 4.07
C PRO A 202 -8.86 -6.50 3.74
N LEU A 203 -7.72 -7.06 4.16
CA LEU A 203 -7.51 -8.50 4.26
C LEU A 203 -8.16 -9.07 5.53
N VAL A 204 -8.10 -8.31 6.62
CA VAL A 204 -8.66 -8.69 7.94
C VAL A 204 -9.33 -7.49 8.57
N SER A 205 -10.59 -7.62 8.96
CA SER A 205 -11.35 -6.60 9.68
C SER A 205 -12.46 -7.25 10.50
N ALA A 206 -12.54 -6.93 11.77
CA ALA A 206 -13.67 -7.29 12.63
C ALA A 206 -14.90 -6.41 12.30
N PHE A 207 -14.67 -5.14 11.94
CA PHE A 207 -15.74 -4.24 11.52
C PHE A 207 -16.47 -4.74 10.28
N ALA A 208 -15.75 -5.29 9.28
CA ALA A 208 -16.36 -5.86 8.08
C ALA A 208 -17.36 -6.97 8.43
N THR A 209 -17.04 -7.83 9.40
CA THR A 209 -17.96 -8.87 9.89
C THR A 209 -19.23 -8.28 10.50
N TYR A 210 -19.13 -7.15 11.20
CA TYR A 210 -20.30 -6.43 11.72
C TYR A 210 -21.12 -5.79 10.59
N ALA A 211 -20.46 -5.18 9.61
CA ALA A 211 -21.07 -4.48 8.48
C ALA A 211 -21.70 -5.47 7.46
N GLU A 212 -21.20 -6.69 7.36
CA GLU A 212 -21.68 -7.72 6.44
C GLU A 212 -23.20 -8.00 6.60
N LYS A 213 -23.73 -7.87 7.80
CA LYS A 213 -25.19 -7.98 8.03
C LYS A 213 -26.00 -6.92 7.29
N VAL A 214 -25.38 -5.79 6.95
CA VAL A 214 -26.01 -4.69 6.20
C VAL A 214 -25.91 -4.91 4.70
N THR A 215 -24.97 -5.71 4.24
CA THR A 215 -24.63 -5.91 2.81
C THR A 215 -25.00 -7.30 2.29
N THR A 216 -25.69 -8.13 3.07
CA THR A 216 -26.15 -9.46 2.64
C THR A 216 -26.99 -9.37 1.37
N GLY A 217 -26.56 -10.09 0.33
CA GLY A 217 -27.22 -10.11 -0.99
C GLY A 217 -26.42 -9.42 -2.10
N GLN A 218 -25.26 -8.85 -1.84
CA GLN A 218 -24.37 -8.37 -2.89
C GLN A 218 -23.74 -9.56 -3.64
N LYS A 219 -23.62 -9.40 -4.96
CA LYS A 219 -23.04 -10.44 -5.85
C LYS A 219 -21.54 -10.64 -5.59
N TYR A 220 -20.84 -9.59 -5.21
CA TYR A 220 -19.39 -9.56 -5.00
C TYR A 220 -19.06 -9.08 -3.59
N ASN A 221 -18.02 -9.65 -3.00
CA ASN A 221 -17.48 -9.11 -1.76
C ASN A 221 -16.75 -7.80 -2.06
N THR A 222 -17.14 -6.75 -1.37
CA THR A 222 -16.55 -5.42 -1.49
C THR A 222 -16.04 -4.89 -0.14
N LEU A 223 -16.28 -5.60 0.97
CA LEU A 223 -15.87 -5.17 2.31
C LEU A 223 -14.50 -5.72 2.73
N THR A 224 -14.17 -6.92 2.25
CA THR A 224 -12.88 -7.57 2.48
C THR A 224 -12.41 -8.25 1.19
N VAL A 225 -11.11 -8.45 1.08
CA VAL A 225 -10.51 -9.17 -0.04
C VAL A 225 -11.02 -10.62 -0.05
N ASP A 226 -11.64 -11.03 -1.15
CA ASP A 226 -12.34 -12.31 -1.30
C ASP A 226 -11.40 -13.52 -1.13
N ASN A 227 -10.19 -13.43 -1.69
CA ASN A 227 -9.16 -14.45 -1.51
C ASN A 227 -8.11 -14.06 -0.44
N ALA A 228 -8.51 -13.34 0.60
CA ALA A 228 -7.63 -13.03 1.71
C ALA A 228 -6.94 -14.27 2.32
N PRO A 229 -7.60 -15.45 2.46
CA PRO A 229 -6.93 -16.66 2.94
C PRO A 229 -5.68 -17.03 2.13
N ASP A 230 -5.68 -16.87 0.80
CA ASP A 230 -4.54 -17.18 -0.06
C ASP A 230 -3.39 -16.19 0.15
N VAL A 231 -3.72 -14.90 0.34
CA VAL A 231 -2.74 -13.85 0.66
C VAL A 231 -2.12 -14.08 2.02
N LEU A 232 -2.94 -14.41 3.03
CA LEU A 232 -2.46 -14.73 4.39
C LEU A 232 -1.61 -16.00 4.42
N ALA A 233 -1.93 -16.98 3.56
CA ALA A 233 -1.10 -18.18 3.40
C ALA A 233 0.27 -17.83 2.80
N ALA A 234 0.34 -16.89 1.85
CA ALA A 234 1.60 -16.42 1.29
C ALA A 234 2.50 -15.72 2.34
N PHE A 235 1.92 -15.08 3.36
CA PHE A 235 2.69 -14.46 4.45
C PHE A 235 3.38 -15.45 5.38
N GLN A 236 2.98 -16.73 5.36
CA GLN A 236 3.55 -17.74 6.26
C GLN A 236 5.05 -17.97 5.98
N GLY A 237 5.85 -17.94 7.04
CA GLY A 237 7.31 -18.07 6.95
C GLY A 237 8.05 -16.76 6.68
N HIS A 238 7.33 -15.64 6.52
CA HIS A 238 7.89 -14.31 6.34
C HIS A 238 7.53 -13.38 7.52
N ASN A 239 8.36 -12.37 7.76
CA ASN A 239 8.19 -11.45 8.88
C ASN A 239 7.27 -10.27 8.49
N VAL A 240 6.00 -10.56 8.16
CA VAL A 240 4.99 -9.51 7.89
C VAL A 240 4.55 -8.92 9.23
N VAL A 241 5.06 -7.73 9.55
CA VAL A 241 4.83 -7.02 10.81
C VAL A 241 3.47 -6.33 10.83
N ALA A 242 3.08 -5.74 9.69
CA ALA A 242 1.83 -5.01 9.59
C ALA A 242 1.21 -5.05 8.19
N VAL A 243 -0.12 -4.90 8.16
CA VAL A 243 -0.91 -4.60 6.96
C VAL A 243 -1.69 -3.31 7.22
N LEU A 244 -1.43 -2.28 6.42
CA LEU A 244 -2.14 -1.00 6.44
C LEU A 244 -3.29 -1.05 5.44
N GLN A 245 -4.50 -0.69 5.89
CA GLN A 245 -5.75 -0.89 5.16
C GLN A 245 -6.64 0.36 5.25
N GLY A 246 -7.47 0.60 4.23
CA GLY A 246 -8.41 1.71 4.13
C GLY A 246 -9.86 1.27 3.97
N HIS A 247 -10.61 1.99 3.11
CA HIS A 247 -11.93 1.63 2.57
C HIS A 247 -13.13 1.73 3.53
N LEU A 248 -13.00 1.26 4.76
CA LEU A 248 -14.14 1.18 5.69
C LEU A 248 -14.36 2.47 6.48
N HIS A 249 -13.45 3.44 6.38
CA HIS A 249 -13.49 4.74 7.06
C HIS A 249 -13.61 4.63 8.59
N VAL A 250 -13.04 3.58 9.17
CA VAL A 250 -12.97 3.36 10.60
C VAL A 250 -11.53 3.17 11.03
N ASN A 251 -11.24 3.44 12.28
CA ASN A 251 -9.92 3.18 12.86
C ASN A 251 -10.00 1.89 13.67
N GLU A 252 -9.31 0.84 13.21
CA GLU A 252 -9.36 -0.48 13.80
C GLU A 252 -7.95 -1.09 13.85
N LEU A 253 -7.65 -1.83 14.91
CA LEU A 253 -6.47 -2.66 15.03
C LEU A 253 -6.88 -4.10 15.33
N VAL A 254 -6.55 -5.02 14.45
CA VAL A 254 -6.67 -6.46 14.69
C VAL A 254 -5.27 -7.06 14.71
N VAL A 255 -4.96 -7.86 15.70
CA VAL A 255 -3.70 -8.62 15.76
C VAL A 255 -4.01 -10.09 15.54
N LEU A 256 -3.48 -10.63 14.45
CA LEU A 256 -3.60 -12.04 14.13
C LEU A 256 -2.19 -12.65 14.05
N LYS A 257 -1.89 -13.61 14.93
CA LYS A 257 -0.53 -14.11 15.13
C LYS A 257 0.39 -12.94 15.50
N ASN A 258 1.41 -12.67 14.70
CA ASN A 258 2.37 -11.58 14.93
C ASN A 258 2.17 -10.38 14.00
N THR A 259 1.13 -10.39 13.17
CA THR A 259 0.86 -9.32 12.20
C THR A 259 -0.23 -8.40 12.73
N GLN A 260 -0.01 -7.10 12.65
CA GLN A 260 -0.99 -6.06 12.96
C GLN A 260 -1.75 -5.68 11.67
N TYR A 261 -3.06 -5.79 11.66
CA TYR A 261 -3.95 -5.33 10.59
C TYR A 261 -4.59 -4.03 11.04
N ILE A 262 -4.25 -2.93 10.38
CA ILE A 262 -4.56 -1.58 10.81
C ILE A 262 -5.43 -0.91 9.75
N LEU A 263 -6.70 -0.63 10.09
CA LEU A 263 -7.52 0.29 9.33
C LEU A 263 -7.17 1.72 9.76
N GLY A 264 -6.77 2.55 8.81
CA GLY A 264 -6.17 3.85 9.07
C GLY A 264 -7.15 4.99 9.37
N GLY A 265 -8.45 4.70 9.48
CA GLY A 265 -9.47 5.74 9.46
C GLY A 265 -9.61 6.36 8.07
N ALA A 266 -10.25 7.52 7.96
CA ALA A 266 -10.39 8.21 6.68
C ALA A 266 -10.07 9.71 6.82
N VAL A 267 -9.34 10.25 5.85
CA VAL A 267 -9.14 11.72 5.78
C VAL A 267 -10.48 12.43 5.63
N CYS A 268 -11.40 11.88 4.85
CA CYS A 268 -12.72 12.49 4.63
C CYS A 268 -13.76 12.16 5.71
N GLY A 269 -13.44 11.32 6.72
CA GLY A 269 -14.43 10.84 7.67
C GLY A 269 -15.63 10.18 6.99
N ASN A 270 -16.84 10.70 7.19
CA ASN A 270 -18.05 10.29 6.48
C ASN A 270 -18.21 11.10 5.18
N TRP A 271 -17.31 10.88 4.18
CA TRP A 271 -17.32 11.58 2.87
C TRP A 271 -17.51 13.10 3.01
N TRP A 272 -16.72 13.74 3.89
CA TRP A 272 -16.74 15.18 4.18
C TRP A 272 -18.01 15.68 4.88
N ARG A 273 -18.84 14.77 5.39
CA ARG A 273 -20.07 15.09 6.13
C ARG A 273 -19.92 14.97 7.66
N GLY A 274 -18.70 14.89 8.13
CA GLY A 274 -18.37 14.79 9.56
C GLY A 274 -17.91 13.41 9.97
N VAL A 275 -18.07 13.13 11.25
CA VAL A 275 -17.59 11.90 11.91
C VAL A 275 -18.32 10.67 11.36
N ARG A 276 -17.58 9.62 11.01
CA ARG A 276 -18.14 8.34 10.62
C ARG A 276 -18.17 7.37 11.82
N MET A 277 -19.37 6.99 12.27
CA MET A 277 -19.58 5.97 13.32
C MET A 277 -18.71 6.18 14.58
N GLY A 278 -18.46 7.44 14.95
CA GLY A 278 -17.59 7.81 16.08
C GLY A 278 -16.12 8.03 15.72
N TYR A 279 -15.70 7.75 14.48
CA TYR A 279 -14.33 7.98 14.01
C TYR A 279 -14.24 9.34 13.30
N PRO A 280 -13.49 10.31 13.85
CA PRO A 280 -13.30 11.62 13.24
C PRO A 280 -12.37 11.55 12.05
N GLU A 281 -12.37 12.59 11.23
CA GLU A 281 -11.45 12.81 10.12
C GLU A 281 -10.00 12.82 10.64
N GLY A 282 -9.11 12.05 9.97
CA GLY A 282 -7.73 11.92 10.45
C GLY A 282 -6.84 11.06 9.58
N PHE A 283 -5.69 10.74 10.13
CA PHE A 283 -4.65 9.90 9.52
C PHE A 283 -3.86 9.17 10.61
N THR A 284 -3.06 8.21 10.23
CA THR A 284 -2.28 7.37 11.14
C THR A 284 -0.79 7.68 11.02
N MET A 285 -0.16 8.12 12.11
CA MET A 285 1.30 8.12 12.24
C MET A 285 1.78 6.71 12.53
N VAL A 286 2.81 6.28 11.85
CA VAL A 286 3.43 4.95 12.01
C VAL A 286 4.90 5.15 12.37
N SER A 287 5.30 4.59 13.53
CA SER A 287 6.71 4.56 13.96
C SER A 287 7.22 3.13 13.81
N ALA A 288 8.23 2.94 12.98
CA ALA A 288 8.94 1.69 12.75
C ALA A 288 10.24 1.69 13.58
N ARG A 289 10.41 0.70 14.45
CA ARG A 289 11.62 0.58 15.30
C ARG A 289 11.82 -0.87 15.70
N ASP A 290 13.08 -1.34 15.65
CA ASP A 290 13.49 -2.67 16.13
C ASP A 290 12.63 -3.81 15.54
N GLY A 291 12.29 -3.73 14.24
CA GLY A 291 11.47 -4.72 13.56
C GLY A 291 9.99 -4.74 13.99
N ARG A 292 9.52 -3.69 14.67
CA ARG A 292 8.13 -3.54 15.15
C ARG A 292 7.55 -2.21 14.71
N ILE A 293 6.23 -2.10 14.71
CA ILE A 293 5.54 -0.83 14.49
C ILE A 293 4.65 -0.47 15.68
N THR A 294 4.50 0.82 15.87
CA THR A 294 3.44 1.42 16.71
C THR A 294 2.71 2.48 15.91
N THR A 295 1.43 2.68 16.19
CA THR A 295 0.59 3.63 15.47
C THR A 295 -0.08 4.59 16.40
N ARG A 296 -0.34 5.82 15.91
CA ARG A 296 -1.11 6.84 16.57
C ARG A 296 -2.05 7.51 15.58
N TYR A 297 -3.34 7.51 15.86
CA TYR A 297 -4.31 8.24 15.05
C TYR A 297 -4.30 9.72 15.39
N GLU A 298 -4.23 10.57 14.38
CA GLU A 298 -4.16 12.01 14.47
C GLU A 298 -5.33 12.65 13.72
N THR A 299 -5.99 13.62 14.34
CA THR A 299 -6.98 14.46 13.67
C THR A 299 -6.36 15.78 13.26
N TYR A 300 -6.96 16.46 12.29
CA TYR A 300 -6.42 17.71 11.74
C TYR A 300 -7.39 18.90 11.89
N GLY A 301 -8.52 18.69 12.60
CA GLY A 301 -9.42 19.77 13.00
C GLY A 301 -10.39 20.23 11.92
N PHE A 302 -10.63 19.43 10.89
CA PHE A 302 -11.69 19.72 9.90
C PHE A 302 -13.07 19.77 10.58
N LYS A 303 -13.92 20.63 10.11
CA LYS A 303 -15.33 20.69 10.51
C LYS A 303 -16.18 20.69 9.25
N ALA A 304 -17.03 19.68 9.13
CA ALA A 304 -17.92 19.54 7.99
C ALA A 304 -18.87 20.73 7.87
N VAL A 305 -19.06 21.18 6.64
CA VAL A 305 -19.99 22.28 6.30
C VAL A 305 -21.43 21.79 6.17
N ALA A 306 -21.64 20.48 6.00
CA ALA A 306 -22.95 19.85 5.90
C ALA A 306 -23.23 19.03 7.18
N SER A 307 -24.49 19.02 7.63
CA SER A 307 -24.87 18.12 8.71
C SER A 307 -24.68 16.67 8.31
N PRO A 308 -24.28 15.78 9.24
CA PRO A 308 -24.23 14.35 9.00
C PRO A 308 -25.59 13.85 8.51
N GLU A 309 -25.62 13.05 7.45
CA GLU A 309 -26.83 12.29 7.15
C GLU A 309 -27.10 11.35 8.33
N LYS A 310 -28.35 11.27 8.77
CA LYS A 310 -28.73 10.29 9.78
C LYS A 310 -28.52 8.90 9.13
N THR A 311 -27.47 8.21 9.54
CA THR A 311 -27.18 6.82 9.15
C THR A 311 -28.12 5.85 9.84
#